data_60f249f0d4fa6d67c891cf463d50962d
#
_entry.id   60f249f0d4fa6d67c891cf463d50962d
#
_cell.length_a   1.000
_cell.length_b   1.000
_cell.length_c   1.000
_cell.angle_alpha   90.00
_cell.angle_beta   90.00
_cell.angle_gamma   90.00
#
_symmetry.space_group_name_H-M   'P 1'
#
loop_
_entity.id
_entity.type
_entity.pdbx_description
1 polymer ?
#
loop_
_entity_poly.entity_id
_entity_poly.type
_entity_poly.pdbx_seq_one_letter_code
_entity_poly.pdbx_strand_id
1 'polypeptide(L)'
;MAKKIAVHRGDGHTMFILTSGLRSVRDKAITYFEERLRRNEHDLTRSYQAVNALAEEMRRVYNEDNEWLLKAGLHFDLHCIVGSQMTEDDAPHLFLLYPQGNWVEVSKGTPYLIIGETRFGKPILDRALRYEASLEESLRLGVLSFNSTEASSADVGPPMDAVVYRADSYDASEHRFGAEELEPIAQFWQGAIEHAVEQSAAPFAALARSIGLDPAP
;
A
#
# COMPACT_ATOMS: atom_id res chain seq x y z
N MET A 1 16.22 -8.14 0.99
CA MET A 1 14.96 -7.80 1.65
C MET A 1 13.86 -8.72 1.15
N ALA A 2 12.98 -9.23 2.01
CA ALA A 2 11.91 -10.13 1.58
C ALA A 2 10.84 -9.36 0.80
N LYS A 3 10.34 -9.92 -0.30
CA LYS A 3 9.22 -9.37 -1.07
C LYS A 3 7.98 -9.32 -0.17
N LYS A 4 7.29 -8.17 -0.14
CA LYS A 4 6.09 -7.97 0.70
C LYS A 4 4.79 -8.04 -0.10
N ILE A 5 4.89 -8.28 -1.41
CA ILE A 5 3.76 -8.44 -2.33
C ILE A 5 3.74 -9.89 -2.80
N ALA A 6 2.63 -10.59 -2.59
CA ALA A 6 2.33 -11.87 -3.21
C ALA A 6 1.38 -11.62 -4.39
N VAL A 7 1.63 -12.26 -5.54
CA VAL A 7 0.77 -12.16 -6.72
C VAL A 7 0.32 -13.56 -7.10
N HIS A 8 -0.99 -13.74 -7.21
CA HIS A 8 -1.64 -14.98 -7.61
C HIS A 8 -2.34 -14.77 -8.95
N ARG A 9 -2.10 -15.66 -9.88
CA ARG A 9 -2.68 -15.67 -11.22
C ARG A 9 -3.30 -17.01 -11.50
N GLY A 10 -4.48 -17.01 -12.06
CA GLY A 10 -5.20 -18.21 -12.52
C GLY A 10 -6.07 -17.91 -13.74
N ASP A 11 -6.79 -18.90 -14.23
CA ASP A 11 -7.68 -18.72 -15.36
C ASP A 11 -8.82 -17.74 -15.02
N GLY A 12 -8.75 -16.53 -15.64
CA GLY A 12 -9.77 -15.50 -15.47
C GLY A 12 -9.74 -14.77 -14.13
N HIS A 13 -8.62 -14.83 -13.39
CA HIS A 13 -8.48 -14.02 -12.18
C HIS A 13 -7.03 -13.57 -11.93
N THR A 14 -6.91 -12.43 -11.28
CA THR A 14 -5.63 -11.93 -10.75
C THR A 14 -5.87 -11.34 -9.36
N MET A 15 -4.99 -11.69 -8.42
CA MET A 15 -5.00 -11.15 -7.07
C MET A 15 -3.57 -10.81 -6.63
N PHE A 16 -3.41 -9.72 -5.90
CA PHE A 16 -2.17 -9.36 -5.23
C PHE A 16 -2.44 -8.96 -3.79
N ILE A 17 -1.53 -9.37 -2.90
CA ILE A 17 -1.64 -9.16 -1.47
C ILE A 17 -0.38 -8.43 -0.98
N LEU A 18 -0.56 -7.23 -0.43
CA LEU A 18 0.47 -6.49 0.27
C LEU A 18 0.27 -6.67 1.77
N THR A 19 1.37 -6.78 2.52
CA THR A 19 1.28 -7.06 3.96
C THR A 19 2.17 -6.14 4.79
N SER A 20 1.69 -5.80 5.99
CA SER A 20 2.45 -5.12 7.04
C SER A 20 2.17 -5.78 8.38
N GLY A 21 3.18 -5.87 9.25
CA GLY A 21 3.11 -6.48 10.57
C GLY A 21 4.15 -7.58 10.78
N LEU A 22 3.88 -8.51 11.69
CA LEU A 22 4.81 -9.58 12.07
C LEU A 22 5.05 -10.57 10.93
N ARG A 23 6.33 -10.73 10.58
CA ARG A 23 6.72 -11.62 9.49
C ARG A 23 6.29 -13.08 9.70
N SER A 24 6.42 -13.62 10.91
CA SER A 24 6.04 -15.00 11.22
C SER A 24 4.55 -15.26 10.99
N VAL A 25 3.71 -14.32 11.44
CA VAL A 25 2.26 -14.37 11.26
C VAL A 25 1.90 -14.27 9.77
N ARG A 26 2.53 -13.32 9.06
CA ARG A 26 2.34 -13.16 7.61
C ARG A 26 2.67 -14.42 6.84
N ASP A 27 3.91 -14.95 7.04
CA ASP A 27 4.39 -16.09 6.27
C ASP A 27 3.47 -17.30 6.46
N LYS A 28 2.99 -17.52 7.70
CA LYS A 28 2.07 -18.62 8.03
C LYS A 28 0.68 -18.39 7.40
N ALA A 29 0.12 -17.18 7.52
CA ALA A 29 -1.20 -16.87 6.96
C ALA A 29 -1.22 -16.98 5.42
N ILE A 30 -0.20 -16.47 4.75
CA ILE A 30 -0.07 -16.57 3.28
C ILE A 30 0.11 -18.03 2.87
N THR A 31 0.93 -18.82 3.58
CA THR A 31 1.10 -20.24 3.27
C THR A 31 -0.22 -21.01 3.36
N TYR A 32 -1.01 -20.79 4.42
CA TYR A 32 -2.32 -21.45 4.58
C TYR A 32 -3.30 -21.01 3.50
N PHE A 33 -3.31 -19.72 3.16
CA PHE A 33 -4.16 -19.19 2.10
C PHE A 33 -3.79 -19.76 0.72
N GLU A 34 -2.48 -19.87 0.40
CA GLU A 34 -2.00 -20.48 -0.85
C GLU A 34 -2.37 -21.96 -0.95
N GLU A 35 -2.30 -22.68 0.16
CA GLU A 35 -2.76 -24.08 0.19
C GLU A 35 -4.26 -24.20 -0.05
N ARG A 36 -5.04 -23.27 0.50
CA ARG A 36 -6.48 -23.21 0.29
C ARG A 36 -6.81 -22.89 -1.17
N LEU A 37 -6.15 -21.92 -1.77
CA LEU A 37 -6.33 -21.58 -3.19
C LEU A 37 -6.09 -22.77 -4.09
N ARG A 38 -5.00 -23.51 -3.88
CA ARG A 38 -4.66 -24.72 -4.66
C ARG A 38 -5.72 -25.83 -4.58
N ARG A 39 -6.50 -25.88 -3.50
CA ARG A 39 -7.55 -26.89 -3.30
C ARG A 39 -8.90 -26.44 -3.85
N ASN A 40 -9.20 -25.15 -3.82
CA ASN A 40 -10.53 -24.58 -4.02
C ASN A 40 -10.53 -23.38 -4.96
N GLU A 41 -9.60 -23.30 -5.91
CA GLU A 41 -9.46 -22.15 -6.81
C GLU A 41 -10.74 -21.84 -7.60
N HIS A 42 -11.46 -22.88 -8.00
CA HIS A 42 -12.70 -22.75 -8.78
C HIS A 42 -13.91 -22.25 -7.97
N ASP A 43 -13.83 -22.21 -6.64
CA ASP A 43 -14.93 -21.77 -5.77
C ASP A 43 -14.90 -20.26 -5.49
N LEU A 44 -13.81 -19.57 -5.85
CA LEU A 44 -13.60 -18.15 -5.61
C LEU A 44 -13.84 -17.36 -6.91
N THR A 45 -15.09 -17.01 -7.17
CA THR A 45 -15.50 -16.29 -8.39
C THR A 45 -15.60 -14.77 -8.20
N ARG A 46 -15.58 -14.28 -6.94
CA ARG A 46 -15.64 -12.86 -6.58
C ARG A 46 -14.56 -12.46 -5.59
N SER A 47 -14.05 -11.25 -5.73
CA SER A 47 -12.97 -10.69 -4.92
C SER A 47 -13.23 -10.76 -3.42
N TYR A 48 -14.45 -10.43 -2.95
CA TYR A 48 -14.77 -10.50 -1.52
C TYR A 48 -14.68 -11.92 -0.95
N GLN A 49 -14.93 -12.97 -1.76
CA GLN A 49 -14.79 -14.37 -1.32
C GLN A 49 -13.33 -14.70 -1.05
N ALA A 50 -12.41 -14.24 -1.91
CA ALA A 50 -10.97 -14.41 -1.70
C ALA A 50 -10.48 -13.67 -0.46
N VAL A 51 -10.97 -12.45 -0.22
CA VAL A 51 -10.66 -11.68 0.99
C VAL A 51 -11.19 -12.39 2.24
N ASN A 52 -12.41 -12.93 2.21
CA ASN A 52 -12.95 -13.72 3.32
C ASN A 52 -12.13 -14.99 3.57
N ALA A 53 -11.71 -15.68 2.53
CA ALA A 53 -10.86 -16.86 2.64
C ALA A 53 -9.52 -16.54 3.31
N LEU A 54 -8.85 -15.43 2.92
CA LEU A 54 -7.65 -14.95 3.59
C LEU A 54 -7.91 -14.57 5.05
N ALA A 55 -9.03 -13.89 5.32
CA ALA A 55 -9.44 -13.52 6.68
C ALA A 55 -9.64 -14.72 7.60
N GLU A 56 -10.20 -15.80 7.10
CA GLU A 56 -10.36 -17.06 7.83
C GLU A 56 -9.01 -17.66 8.19
N GLU A 57 -8.04 -17.68 7.25
CA GLU A 57 -6.68 -18.20 7.54
C GLU A 57 -5.94 -17.27 8.51
N MET A 58 -6.13 -15.95 8.46
CA MET A 58 -5.59 -15.03 9.47
C MET A 58 -6.15 -15.32 10.86
N ARG A 59 -7.47 -15.52 10.99
CA ARG A 59 -8.09 -15.90 12.28
C ARG A 59 -7.60 -17.27 12.76
N ARG A 60 -7.35 -18.21 11.86
CA ARG A 60 -6.76 -19.49 12.20
C ARG A 60 -5.38 -19.30 12.81
N VAL A 61 -4.50 -18.53 12.17
CA VAL A 61 -3.16 -18.23 12.71
C VAL A 61 -3.25 -17.47 14.03
N TYR A 62 -4.19 -16.54 14.17
CA TYR A 62 -4.45 -15.88 15.45
C TYR A 62 -4.78 -16.88 16.56
N ASN A 63 -5.69 -17.83 16.31
CA ASN A 63 -6.08 -18.83 17.30
C ASN A 63 -4.93 -19.79 17.66
N GLU A 64 -4.05 -20.09 16.71
CA GLU A 64 -2.90 -20.96 16.92
C GLU A 64 -1.75 -20.27 17.66
N ASP A 65 -1.48 -18.99 17.40
CA ASP A 65 -0.21 -18.34 17.77
C ASP A 65 -0.35 -17.21 18.79
N ASN A 66 -1.53 -16.58 18.92
CA ASN A 66 -1.67 -15.35 19.72
C ASN A 66 -1.28 -15.51 21.20
N GLU A 67 -1.59 -16.64 21.81
CA GLU A 67 -1.23 -16.91 23.22
C GLU A 67 0.31 -16.91 23.39
N TRP A 68 1.02 -17.51 22.45
CA TRP A 68 2.48 -17.61 22.46
C TRP A 68 3.15 -16.26 22.15
N LEU A 69 2.57 -15.50 21.23
CA LEU A 69 3.02 -14.14 20.94
C LEU A 69 2.92 -13.26 22.19
N LEU A 70 1.78 -13.28 22.87
CA LEU A 70 1.57 -12.49 24.10
C LEU A 70 2.55 -12.91 25.21
N LYS A 71 2.84 -14.19 25.37
CA LYS A 71 3.87 -14.67 26.33
C LYS A 71 5.28 -14.16 25.99
N ALA A 72 5.54 -13.90 24.71
CA ALA A 72 6.81 -13.31 24.25
C ALA A 72 6.81 -11.77 24.24
N GLY A 73 5.75 -11.10 24.74
CA GLY A 73 5.61 -9.65 24.71
C GLY A 73 5.31 -9.07 23.32
N LEU A 74 4.85 -9.92 22.39
CA LEU A 74 4.47 -9.54 21.04
C LEU A 74 2.94 -9.52 20.91
N HIS A 75 2.44 -8.70 19.99
CA HIS A 75 1.01 -8.67 19.64
C HIS A 75 0.81 -9.22 18.24
N PHE A 76 -0.31 -9.88 18.01
CA PHE A 76 -0.72 -10.27 16.67
C PHE A 76 -1.00 -9.03 15.86
N ASP A 77 -0.16 -8.78 14.87
CA ASP A 77 -0.28 -7.64 13.97
C ASP A 77 -0.04 -8.10 12.54
N LEU A 78 -1.10 -8.07 11.72
CA LEU A 78 -1.06 -8.34 10.30
C LEU A 78 -2.16 -7.57 9.59
N HIS A 79 -1.78 -6.52 8.89
CA HIS A 79 -2.65 -5.79 7.97
C HIS A 79 -2.36 -6.23 6.54
N CYS A 80 -3.39 -6.40 5.72
CA CYS A 80 -3.23 -6.72 4.32
C CYS A 80 -3.99 -5.72 3.44
N ILE A 81 -3.41 -5.33 2.31
CA ILE A 81 -4.13 -4.77 1.18
C ILE A 81 -4.28 -5.88 0.17
N VAL A 82 -5.51 -6.15 -0.25
CA VAL A 82 -5.83 -7.14 -1.27
C VAL A 82 -6.44 -6.43 -2.47
N GLY A 83 -5.73 -6.48 -3.60
CA GLY A 83 -6.27 -6.05 -4.88
C GLY A 83 -6.56 -7.26 -5.74
N SER A 84 -7.71 -7.29 -6.39
CA SER A 84 -8.11 -8.43 -7.22
C SER A 84 -9.18 -8.07 -8.24
N GLN A 85 -9.23 -8.91 -9.27
CA GLN A 85 -10.40 -9.05 -10.14
C GLN A 85 -10.59 -10.54 -10.42
N MET A 86 -11.76 -11.07 -10.10
CA MET A 86 -12.18 -12.45 -10.29
C MET A 86 -13.15 -12.53 -11.47
N THR A 87 -13.46 -13.74 -11.90
CA THR A 87 -14.26 -14.03 -13.11
C THR A 87 -15.66 -13.41 -13.12
N GLU A 88 -16.28 -13.22 -11.95
CA GLU A 88 -17.62 -12.62 -11.81
C GLU A 88 -17.59 -11.19 -11.29
N ASP A 89 -16.41 -10.56 -11.17
CA ASP A 89 -16.31 -9.16 -10.79
C ASP A 89 -16.49 -8.26 -12.02
N ASP A 90 -17.33 -7.25 -11.90
CA ASP A 90 -17.57 -6.25 -12.96
C ASP A 90 -16.39 -5.25 -13.10
N ALA A 91 -15.52 -5.17 -12.11
CA ALA A 91 -14.36 -4.26 -12.06
C ALA A 91 -13.30 -4.76 -11.05
N PRO A 92 -12.08 -4.26 -11.10
CA PRO A 92 -11.10 -4.51 -10.04
C PRO A 92 -11.55 -3.95 -8.68
N HIS A 93 -11.26 -4.68 -7.63
CA HIS A 93 -11.54 -4.33 -6.25
C HIS A 93 -10.26 -4.16 -5.43
N LEU A 94 -10.31 -3.32 -4.40
CA LEU A 94 -9.20 -3.10 -3.47
C LEU A 94 -9.74 -3.07 -2.04
N PHE A 95 -9.22 -3.95 -1.19
CA PHE A 95 -9.66 -4.13 0.20
C PHE A 95 -8.51 -3.90 1.18
N LEU A 96 -8.83 -3.30 2.32
CA LEU A 96 -7.99 -3.30 3.51
C LEU A 96 -8.53 -4.34 4.49
N LEU A 97 -7.73 -5.34 4.78
CA LEU A 97 -8.03 -6.41 5.73
C LEU A 97 -7.26 -6.17 7.03
N TYR A 98 -8.00 -6.07 8.13
CA TYR A 98 -7.48 -5.82 9.47
C TYR A 98 -7.06 -7.11 10.18
N PRO A 99 -6.23 -7.04 11.25
CA PRO A 99 -5.76 -8.23 11.98
C PRO A 99 -6.89 -9.11 12.53
N GLN A 100 -8.08 -8.54 12.81
CA GLN A 100 -9.25 -9.27 13.30
C GLN A 100 -9.99 -10.02 12.18
N GLY A 101 -9.57 -9.85 10.93
CA GLY A 101 -10.17 -10.48 9.76
C GLY A 101 -11.46 -9.81 9.28
N ASN A 102 -11.75 -8.57 9.71
CA ASN A 102 -12.72 -7.71 9.07
C ASN A 102 -12.03 -6.84 8.01
N TRP A 103 -12.78 -6.38 7.02
CA TRP A 103 -12.22 -5.60 5.92
C TRP A 103 -13.12 -4.43 5.53
N VAL A 104 -12.51 -3.47 4.84
CA VAL A 104 -13.20 -2.37 4.16
C VAL A 104 -12.73 -2.31 2.71
N GLU A 105 -13.62 -1.92 1.83
CA GLU A 105 -13.29 -1.67 0.42
C GLU A 105 -12.96 -0.20 0.21
N VAL A 106 -12.03 0.08 -0.72
CA VAL A 106 -11.69 1.43 -1.14
C VAL A 106 -12.91 2.14 -1.73
N SER A 107 -13.02 3.45 -1.47
CA SER A 107 -14.10 4.29 -1.99
C SER A 107 -13.59 5.29 -3.03
N LYS A 108 -14.49 5.80 -3.87
CA LYS A 108 -14.15 6.88 -4.83
C LYS A 108 -13.64 8.14 -4.15
N GLY A 109 -14.10 8.43 -2.94
CA GLY A 109 -13.69 9.63 -2.18
C GLY A 109 -12.28 9.53 -1.60
N THR A 110 -11.77 8.30 -1.38
CA THR A 110 -10.40 8.01 -0.94
C THR A 110 -9.90 6.83 -1.77
N PRO A 111 -9.39 7.09 -2.99
CA PRO A 111 -9.11 6.03 -3.98
C PRO A 111 -7.76 5.34 -3.75
N TYR A 112 -7.37 5.14 -2.50
CA TYR A 112 -6.14 4.45 -2.12
C TYR A 112 -6.24 3.85 -0.73
N LEU A 113 -5.35 2.90 -0.44
CA LEU A 113 -5.14 2.31 0.88
C LEU A 113 -3.65 2.37 1.22
N ILE A 114 -3.33 2.53 2.50
CA ILE A 114 -1.96 2.48 3.03
C ILE A 114 -1.93 1.57 4.25
N ILE A 115 -0.87 0.76 4.35
CA ILE A 115 -0.52 -0.04 5.55
C ILE A 115 0.95 0.19 5.91
N GLY A 116 1.33 -0.07 7.13
CA GLY A 116 2.67 0.18 7.66
C GLY A 116 2.87 1.63 8.06
N GLU A 117 3.92 2.29 7.57
CA GLU A 117 4.15 3.71 7.86
C GLU A 117 3.25 4.59 6.98
N THR A 118 2.27 5.23 7.59
CA THR A 118 1.22 5.97 6.86
C THR A 118 1.35 7.48 6.95
N ARG A 119 2.17 8.01 7.88
CA ARG A 119 2.19 9.43 8.25
C ARG A 119 2.78 10.33 7.18
N PHE A 120 3.83 9.90 6.51
CA PHE A 120 4.64 10.79 5.67
C PHE A 120 4.24 10.76 4.19
N GLY A 121 3.76 9.64 3.68
CA GLY A 121 3.32 9.50 2.29
C GLY A 121 1.87 9.91 2.05
N LYS A 122 1.00 9.74 3.04
CA LYS A 122 -0.44 10.03 2.95
C LYS A 122 -0.76 11.46 2.48
N PRO A 123 -0.09 12.54 2.95
CA PRO A 123 -0.40 13.90 2.52
C PRO A 123 -0.29 14.15 1.02
N ILE A 124 0.57 13.41 0.31
CA ILE A 124 0.69 13.51 -1.15
C ILE A 124 -0.53 12.91 -1.82
N LEU A 125 -0.93 11.71 -1.39
CA LEU A 125 -2.07 11.01 -1.96
C LEU A 125 -3.38 11.74 -1.70
N ASP A 126 -3.60 12.26 -0.49
CA ASP A 126 -4.78 13.06 -0.13
C ASP A 126 -4.96 14.29 -1.02
N ARG A 127 -3.85 14.94 -1.38
CA ARG A 127 -3.88 16.19 -2.16
C ARG A 127 -3.96 15.98 -3.66
N ALA A 128 -3.31 14.95 -4.16
CA ALA A 128 -3.07 14.80 -5.59
C ALA A 128 -3.81 13.64 -6.24
N LEU A 129 -4.00 12.50 -5.55
CA LEU A 129 -4.60 11.32 -6.17
C LEU A 129 -6.12 11.50 -6.31
N ARG A 130 -6.64 11.20 -7.49
CA ARG A 130 -8.06 11.18 -7.83
C ARG A 130 -8.45 9.80 -8.34
N TYR A 131 -9.73 9.45 -8.20
CA TYR A 131 -10.25 8.13 -8.63
C TYR A 131 -10.05 7.91 -10.14
N GLU A 132 -10.14 8.98 -10.92
CA GLU A 132 -10.00 8.98 -12.38
C GLU A 132 -8.54 9.05 -12.86
N ALA A 133 -7.56 9.04 -11.93
CA ALA A 133 -6.14 9.10 -12.27
C ALA A 133 -5.73 7.90 -13.15
N SER A 134 -4.88 8.15 -14.12
CA SER A 134 -4.29 7.09 -14.93
C SER A 134 -3.38 6.16 -14.10
N LEU A 135 -3.11 4.96 -14.60
CA LEU A 135 -2.16 4.04 -13.94
C LEU A 135 -0.76 4.66 -13.81
N GLU A 136 -0.31 5.43 -14.81
CA GLU A 136 0.97 6.14 -14.77
C GLU A 136 0.97 7.21 -13.67
N GLU A 137 -0.07 8.01 -13.59
CA GLU A 137 -0.22 9.03 -12.54
C GLU A 137 -0.30 8.41 -11.14
N SER A 138 -1.04 7.32 -11.00
CA SER A 138 -1.16 6.58 -9.73
C SER A 138 0.20 6.00 -9.31
N LEU A 139 0.96 5.41 -10.23
CA LEU A 139 2.32 4.94 -9.95
C LEU A 139 3.24 6.08 -9.55
N ARG A 140 3.23 7.20 -10.27
CA ARG A 140 4.03 8.39 -9.98
C ARG A 140 3.74 8.91 -8.56
N LEU A 141 2.48 9.08 -8.21
CA LEU A 141 2.07 9.54 -6.87
C LEU A 141 2.44 8.51 -5.78
N GLY A 142 2.34 7.21 -6.08
CA GLY A 142 2.82 6.15 -5.21
C GLY A 142 4.32 6.23 -4.93
N VAL A 143 5.14 6.47 -5.97
CA VAL A 143 6.60 6.64 -5.83
C VAL A 143 6.94 7.90 -5.02
N LEU A 144 6.27 9.03 -5.26
CA LEU A 144 6.47 10.26 -4.48
C LEU A 144 6.06 10.09 -3.01
N SER A 145 4.96 9.37 -2.77
CA SER A 145 4.51 9.00 -1.41
C SER A 145 5.53 8.11 -0.70
N PHE A 146 6.09 7.12 -1.40
CA PHE A 146 7.16 6.26 -0.89
C PHE A 146 8.42 7.08 -0.57
N ASN A 147 8.88 7.94 -1.48
CA ASN A 147 10.05 8.78 -1.28
C ASN A 147 9.90 9.73 -0.07
N SER A 148 8.73 10.34 0.10
CA SER A 148 8.46 11.19 1.27
C SER A 148 8.47 10.40 2.58
N THR A 149 8.09 9.12 2.53
CA THR A 149 8.17 8.24 3.69
C THR A 149 9.61 7.82 3.97
N GLU A 150 10.37 7.48 2.96
CA GLU A 150 11.81 7.15 3.06
C GLU A 150 12.61 8.30 3.68
N ALA A 151 12.37 9.54 3.26
CA ALA A 151 13.04 10.72 3.79
C ALA A 151 12.77 10.97 5.29
N SER A 152 11.71 10.37 5.87
CA SER A 152 11.24 10.63 7.23
C SER A 152 11.21 9.40 8.13
N SER A 153 11.47 8.20 7.60
CA SER A 153 11.40 6.92 8.34
C SER A 153 12.57 6.03 7.97
N ALA A 154 13.39 5.69 8.96
CA ALA A 154 14.56 4.83 8.78
C ALA A 154 14.22 3.37 8.39
N ASP A 155 12.97 2.95 8.60
CA ASP A 155 12.52 1.57 8.31
C ASP A 155 11.99 1.39 6.87
N VAL A 156 11.94 2.48 6.09
CA VAL A 156 11.43 2.49 4.72
C VAL A 156 12.55 2.90 3.76
N GLY A 157 12.75 2.14 2.71
CA GLY A 157 13.77 2.43 1.70
C GLY A 157 13.78 1.39 0.58
N PRO A 158 14.60 1.61 -0.46
CA PRO A 158 14.72 0.68 -1.59
C PRO A 158 15.18 -0.74 -1.18
N PRO A 159 14.86 -1.73 -1.98
CA PRO A 159 14.10 -1.66 -3.23
C PRO A 159 12.59 -1.51 -2.98
N MET A 160 11.90 -0.83 -3.91
CA MET A 160 10.45 -0.70 -3.94
C MET A 160 9.86 -1.71 -4.93
N ASP A 161 8.98 -2.59 -4.46
CA ASP A 161 8.20 -3.46 -5.33
C ASP A 161 6.93 -2.75 -5.78
N ALA A 162 6.62 -2.81 -7.07
CA ALA A 162 5.38 -2.31 -7.64
C ALA A 162 4.64 -3.43 -8.39
N VAL A 163 3.33 -3.41 -8.30
CA VAL A 163 2.42 -4.23 -9.10
C VAL A 163 1.44 -3.30 -9.79
N VAL A 164 1.34 -3.42 -11.10
CA VAL A 164 0.37 -2.67 -11.92
C VAL A 164 -0.59 -3.66 -12.54
N TYR A 165 -1.87 -3.44 -12.31
CA TYR A 165 -2.96 -4.24 -12.87
C TYR A 165 -3.87 -3.35 -13.73
N ARG A 166 -4.14 -3.79 -14.94
CA ARG A 166 -5.09 -3.15 -15.84
C ARG A 166 -6.41 -3.92 -15.79
N ALA A 167 -7.52 -3.22 -15.59
CA ALA A 167 -8.85 -3.83 -15.56
C ALA A 167 -9.06 -4.77 -16.75
N ASP A 168 -9.69 -5.89 -16.51
CA ASP A 168 -10.07 -6.94 -17.48
C ASP A 168 -8.89 -7.62 -18.20
N SER A 169 -7.65 -7.30 -17.84
CA SER A 169 -6.48 -7.96 -18.45
C SER A 169 -6.19 -9.34 -17.85
N TYR A 170 -6.60 -9.55 -16.60
CA TYR A 170 -6.22 -10.70 -15.77
C TYR A 170 -4.71 -10.96 -15.72
N ASP A 171 -3.92 -9.95 -16.05
CA ASP A 171 -2.46 -9.95 -16.00
C ASP A 171 -1.93 -8.76 -15.18
N ALA A 172 -1.03 -9.06 -14.27
CA ALA A 172 -0.39 -8.07 -13.42
C ALA A 172 1.09 -7.95 -13.77
N SER A 173 1.53 -6.74 -14.08
CA SER A 173 2.95 -6.43 -14.29
C SER A 173 3.61 -6.16 -12.94
N GLU A 174 4.74 -6.83 -12.68
CA GLU A 174 5.52 -6.65 -11.47
C GLU A 174 6.86 -6.03 -11.81
N HIS A 175 7.29 -5.05 -11.03
CA HIS A 175 8.62 -4.46 -11.15
C HIS A 175 9.22 -4.19 -9.76
N ARG A 176 10.54 -4.31 -9.66
CA ARG A 176 11.31 -3.97 -8.47
C ARG A 176 12.27 -2.84 -8.80
N PHE A 177 11.97 -1.65 -8.30
CA PHE A 177 12.81 -0.47 -8.46
C PHE A 177 13.95 -0.50 -7.45
N GLY A 178 15.19 -0.44 -7.96
CA GLY A 178 16.40 -0.27 -7.16
C GLY A 178 16.60 1.19 -6.71
N ALA A 179 17.60 1.41 -5.84
CA ALA A 179 17.94 2.76 -5.40
C ALA A 179 18.36 3.67 -6.58
N GLU A 180 19.14 3.14 -7.54
CA GLU A 180 19.60 3.88 -8.71
C GLU A 180 18.45 4.37 -9.61
N GLU A 181 17.36 3.61 -9.71
CA GLU A 181 16.19 4.00 -10.51
C GLU A 181 15.32 5.05 -9.78
N LEU A 182 15.29 5.02 -8.44
CA LEU A 182 14.49 5.94 -7.62
C LEU A 182 15.20 7.26 -7.34
N GLU A 183 16.54 7.27 -7.30
CA GLU A 183 17.36 8.45 -6.96
C GLU A 183 17.04 9.70 -7.79
N PRO A 184 16.92 9.65 -9.14
CA PRO A 184 16.59 10.83 -9.94
C PRO A 184 15.21 11.42 -9.59
N ILE A 185 14.25 10.56 -9.21
CA ILE A 185 12.90 10.99 -8.81
C ILE A 185 12.95 11.66 -7.44
N ALA A 186 13.73 11.09 -6.50
CA ALA A 186 13.95 11.66 -5.18
C ALA A 186 14.58 13.05 -5.25
N GLN A 187 15.63 13.22 -6.05
CA GLN A 187 16.31 14.50 -6.26
C GLN A 187 15.38 15.54 -6.89
N PHE A 188 14.62 15.15 -7.92
CA PHE A 188 13.63 16.04 -8.55
C PHE A 188 12.59 16.49 -7.51
N TRP A 189 12.06 15.58 -6.71
CA TRP A 189 11.02 15.88 -5.73
C TRP A 189 11.54 16.79 -4.61
N GLN A 190 12.74 16.54 -4.12
CA GLN A 190 13.39 17.39 -3.13
C GLN A 190 13.56 18.82 -3.66
N GLY A 191 14.10 19.00 -4.86
CA GLY A 191 14.25 20.31 -5.48
C GLY A 191 12.92 21.02 -5.73
N ALA A 192 11.86 20.28 -6.08
CA ALA A 192 10.52 20.85 -6.24
C ALA A 192 9.95 21.38 -4.91
N ILE A 193 10.18 20.68 -3.80
CA ILE A 193 9.77 21.14 -2.46
C ILE A 193 10.55 22.39 -2.06
N GLU A 194 11.86 22.41 -2.22
CA GLU A 194 12.72 23.56 -1.91
C GLU A 194 12.28 24.80 -2.70
N HIS A 195 12.07 24.65 -4.00
CA HIS A 195 11.57 25.73 -4.86
C HIS A 195 10.19 26.24 -4.41
N ALA A 196 9.27 25.35 -4.05
CA ALA A 196 7.96 25.73 -3.55
C ALA A 196 8.05 26.51 -2.22
N VAL A 197 8.98 26.13 -1.34
CA VAL A 197 9.25 26.86 -0.09
C VAL A 197 9.79 28.27 -0.38
N GLU A 198 10.76 28.42 -1.29
CA GLU A 198 11.26 29.74 -1.71
C GLU A 198 10.15 30.63 -2.29
N GLN A 199 9.32 30.11 -3.18
CA GLN A 199 8.20 30.84 -3.76
C GLN A 199 7.14 31.24 -2.74
N SER A 200 7.04 30.53 -1.61
CA SER A 200 6.09 30.86 -0.56
C SER A 200 6.41 32.17 0.18
N ALA A 201 7.63 32.69 0.08
CA ALA A 201 8.05 33.90 0.79
C ALA A 201 7.15 35.13 0.51
N ALA A 202 6.76 35.35 -0.76
CA ALA A 202 5.93 36.47 -1.16
C ALA A 202 4.51 36.44 -0.53
N PRO A 203 3.72 35.35 -0.63
CA PRO A 203 2.42 35.28 0.04
C PRO A 203 2.51 35.35 1.58
N PHE A 204 3.62 34.92 2.19
CA PHE A 204 3.79 34.96 3.64
C PHE A 204 4.31 36.31 4.17
N ALA A 205 4.77 37.22 3.32
CA ALA A 205 5.33 38.51 3.75
C ALA A 205 4.33 39.37 4.56
N ALA A 206 3.03 39.33 4.24
CA ALA A 206 2.02 40.02 5.01
C ALA A 206 1.82 39.43 6.41
N LEU A 207 1.83 38.09 6.51
CA LEU A 207 1.74 37.39 7.79
C LEU A 207 2.96 37.67 8.67
N ALA A 208 4.16 37.64 8.10
CA ALA A 208 5.40 37.94 8.81
C ALA A 208 5.37 39.33 9.44
N ARG A 209 4.97 40.37 8.67
CA ARG A 209 4.82 41.74 9.19
C ARG A 209 3.79 41.84 10.32
N SER A 210 2.69 41.08 10.28
CA SER A 210 1.65 41.13 11.33
C SER A 210 2.13 40.69 12.71
N ILE A 211 3.24 39.94 12.75
CA ILE A 211 3.87 39.45 13.99
C ILE A 211 5.25 40.10 14.25
N GLY A 212 5.57 41.20 13.53
CA GLY A 212 6.80 41.99 13.74
C GLY A 212 8.06 41.40 13.12
N LEU A 213 7.94 40.47 12.16
CA LEU A 213 9.06 39.95 11.39
C LEU A 213 9.15 40.72 10.06
N ASP A 214 10.19 41.53 9.90
CA ASP A 214 10.48 42.14 8.60
C ASP A 214 11.07 41.09 7.66
N PRO A 215 10.63 41.06 6.38
CA PRO A 215 11.24 40.17 5.40
C PRO A 215 12.74 40.49 5.30
N ALA A 216 13.56 39.46 5.21
CA ALA A 216 15.00 39.62 4.98
C ALA A 216 15.23 40.47 3.72
N PRO A 217 16.26 41.37 3.71
CA PRO A 217 16.56 42.24 2.59
C PRO A 217 16.89 41.50 1.30
#